data_02440de27ac53f5081d85e048475a31d
#
_entry.id   02440de27ac53f5081d85e048475a31d
#
_cell.length_a   1.000
_cell.length_b   1.000
_cell.length_c   1.000
_cell.angle_alpha   90.00
_cell.angle_beta   90.00
_cell.angle_gamma   90.00
#
_symmetry.space_group_name_H-M   'P 1'
#
loop_
_entity.id
_entity.type
_entity.pdbx_description
1 polymer ?
#
loop_
_entity_poly.entity_id
_entity_poly.type
_entity_poly.pdbx_seq_one_letter_code
_entity_poly.pdbx_strand_id
1 'polypeptide(L)'
;SDDPAFPGALLTPYSLAVLPELDRVVSTNSSMDEVNAFSGVTYQVWQLSTLKLLKTAYLDVDKNLYGHISPEEARVGPDGAVYIQTLGCGIERITDVDRDQPRSKLVYTFPGSFCGVPTIVGHYLVQSVPVMHGLIVLDISNGNKPVEVSRLKLNDGFFSHWTGWDAKTGRLVVTGDHARLYLVKLDQSTGALTMDNAFHDANGKPGFDFANRKWPQGWTGTGQPHGVVFSR
;
A
#
# COMPACT_ATOMS: atom_id res chain seq x y z
N SER A 1 17.96 -17.02 -7.56
CA SER A 1 18.44 -15.64 -7.67
C SER A 1 19.86 -15.65 -8.23
N ASP A 2 20.15 -14.79 -9.20
CA ASP A 2 21.52 -14.60 -9.73
C ASP A 2 22.32 -13.62 -8.86
N ASP A 3 21.74 -13.11 -7.78
CA ASP A 3 22.43 -12.27 -6.81
C ASP A 3 23.32 -13.15 -5.92
N PRO A 4 24.67 -12.94 -5.93
CA PRO A 4 25.60 -13.75 -5.13
C PRO A 4 25.35 -13.70 -3.62
N ALA A 5 24.72 -12.62 -3.13
CA ALA A 5 24.34 -12.47 -1.72
C ALA A 5 23.14 -13.35 -1.32
N PHE A 6 22.40 -13.86 -2.31
CA PHE A 6 21.17 -14.64 -2.10
C PHE A 6 21.13 -15.88 -3.01
N PRO A 7 22.16 -16.75 -2.96
CA PRO A 7 22.25 -17.91 -3.84
C PRO A 7 21.07 -18.84 -3.62
N GLY A 8 20.35 -19.16 -4.70
CA GLY A 8 19.20 -20.07 -4.66
C GLY A 8 17.95 -19.53 -3.97
N ALA A 9 17.93 -18.27 -3.54
CA ALA A 9 16.72 -17.67 -2.96
C ALA A 9 15.64 -17.46 -4.04
N LEU A 10 14.42 -17.85 -3.73
CA LEU A 10 13.27 -17.50 -4.55
C LEU A 10 12.92 -16.02 -4.30
N LEU A 11 13.07 -15.19 -5.33
CA LEU A 11 12.64 -13.81 -5.31
C LEU A 11 11.28 -13.73 -6.01
N THR A 12 10.27 -13.25 -5.28
CA THR A 12 8.90 -13.08 -5.76
C THR A 12 8.56 -11.60 -5.82
N PRO A 13 8.87 -10.90 -6.94
CA PRO A 13 8.58 -9.48 -7.08
C PRO A 13 7.07 -9.22 -6.90
N TYR A 14 6.73 -8.23 -6.07
CA TYR A 14 5.33 -7.91 -5.78
C TYR A 14 4.96 -6.52 -6.32
N SER A 15 5.66 -5.49 -5.91
CA SER A 15 5.40 -4.10 -6.30
C SER A 15 6.69 -3.38 -6.63
N LEU A 16 6.58 -2.20 -7.22
CA LEU A 16 7.73 -1.36 -7.55
C LEU A 16 7.43 0.12 -7.38
N ALA A 17 8.46 0.86 -6.94
CA ALA A 17 8.50 2.31 -6.94
C ALA A 17 9.57 2.80 -7.92
N VAL A 18 9.18 3.70 -8.82
CA VAL A 18 10.06 4.25 -9.85
C VAL A 18 10.53 5.64 -9.44
N LEU A 19 11.85 5.86 -9.44
CA LEU A 19 12.51 7.13 -9.12
C LEU A 19 13.32 7.60 -10.34
N PRO A 20 12.67 8.23 -11.33
CA PRO A 20 13.31 8.58 -12.61
C PRO A 20 14.49 9.53 -12.44
N GLU A 21 14.38 10.49 -11.52
CA GLU A 21 15.42 11.50 -11.26
C GLU A 21 16.72 10.88 -10.70
N LEU A 22 16.63 9.69 -10.12
CA LEU A 22 17.76 8.95 -9.58
C LEU A 22 18.22 7.82 -10.52
N ASP A 23 17.51 7.57 -11.61
CA ASP A 23 17.68 6.39 -12.48
C ASP A 23 17.55 5.08 -11.66
N ARG A 24 16.55 4.99 -10.77
CA ARG A 24 16.34 3.86 -9.87
C ARG A 24 14.93 3.31 -9.91
N VAL A 25 14.83 2.01 -9.62
CA VAL A 25 13.59 1.33 -9.27
C VAL A 25 13.85 0.56 -7.98
N VAL A 26 12.91 0.63 -7.06
CA VAL A 26 12.87 -0.24 -5.88
C VAL A 26 11.75 -1.23 -6.07
N SER A 27 12.05 -2.53 -6.04
CA SER A 27 11.05 -3.59 -6.06
C SER A 27 10.99 -4.31 -4.71
N THR A 28 9.81 -4.76 -4.36
CA THR A 28 9.56 -5.54 -3.14
C THR A 28 9.48 -7.03 -3.48
N ASN A 29 9.72 -7.87 -2.49
CA ASN A 29 9.63 -9.32 -2.62
C ASN A 29 8.68 -9.86 -1.55
N SER A 30 7.49 -10.28 -1.96
CA SER A 30 6.50 -10.89 -1.09
C SER A 30 5.91 -12.12 -1.77
N SER A 31 5.80 -13.23 -1.04
CA SER A 31 5.10 -14.39 -1.53
C SER A 31 3.60 -14.23 -1.26
N MET A 32 2.78 -14.49 -2.27
CA MET A 32 1.31 -14.56 -2.15
C MET A 32 0.83 -15.99 -1.88
N ASP A 33 1.73 -16.92 -1.72
CA ASP A 33 1.41 -18.30 -1.33
C ASP A 33 1.13 -18.35 0.18
N GLU A 34 0.04 -19.02 0.56
CA GLU A 34 -0.44 -19.07 1.95
C GLU A 34 0.60 -19.58 2.96
N VAL A 35 1.53 -20.41 2.51
CA VAL A 35 2.59 -20.99 3.36
C VAL A 35 3.72 -20.00 3.62
N ASN A 36 4.02 -19.14 2.64
CA ASN A 36 5.18 -18.24 2.65
C ASN A 36 4.82 -16.75 2.70
N ALA A 37 3.54 -16.40 2.84
CA ALA A 37 3.06 -15.01 2.80
C ALA A 37 3.78 -14.07 3.78
N PHE A 38 4.30 -14.60 4.90
CA PHE A 38 5.04 -13.85 5.91
C PHE A 38 6.55 -14.15 5.93
N SER A 39 7.13 -14.61 4.83
CA SER A 39 8.55 -14.98 4.79
C SER A 39 9.47 -13.97 4.08
N GLY A 40 8.90 -13.04 3.31
CA GLY A 40 9.66 -12.02 2.60
C GLY A 40 10.31 -11.01 3.55
N VAL A 41 11.61 -10.73 3.38
CA VAL A 41 12.37 -9.78 4.21
C VAL A 41 13.32 -8.92 3.37
N THR A 42 13.16 -8.91 2.04
CA THR A 42 14.09 -8.24 1.14
C THR A 42 13.38 -7.30 0.18
N TYR A 43 14.13 -6.30 -0.27
CA TYR A 43 13.80 -5.46 -1.41
C TYR A 43 14.99 -5.40 -2.36
N GLN A 44 14.75 -4.98 -3.60
CA GLN A 44 15.78 -4.87 -4.61
C GLN A 44 15.84 -3.46 -5.16
N VAL A 45 17.07 -2.99 -5.47
CA VAL A 45 17.31 -1.73 -6.15
C VAL A 45 17.87 -2.04 -7.53
N TRP A 46 17.25 -1.45 -8.55
CA TRP A 46 17.57 -1.63 -9.95
C TRP A 46 17.95 -0.30 -10.59
N GLN A 47 18.78 -0.35 -11.61
CA GLN A 47 18.97 0.78 -12.52
C GLN A 47 17.80 0.82 -13.50
N LEU A 48 17.07 1.94 -13.54
CA LEU A 48 15.89 2.09 -14.39
C LEU A 48 16.23 2.03 -15.88
N SER A 49 17.28 2.74 -16.31
CA SER A 49 17.66 2.86 -17.73
C SER A 49 18.13 1.55 -18.36
N THR A 50 18.69 0.63 -17.56
CA THR A 50 19.29 -0.63 -18.04
C THR A 50 18.59 -1.87 -17.53
N LEU A 51 17.68 -1.74 -16.56
CA LEU A 51 17.04 -2.82 -15.81
C LEU A 51 18.05 -3.75 -15.13
N LYS A 52 19.26 -3.25 -14.85
CA LYS A 52 20.27 -4.01 -14.14
C LYS A 52 19.97 -4.02 -12.65
N LEU A 53 19.98 -5.21 -12.04
CA LEU A 53 19.96 -5.34 -10.59
C LEU A 53 21.25 -4.76 -10.00
N LEU A 54 21.12 -3.80 -9.11
CA LEU A 54 22.23 -3.15 -8.42
C LEU A 54 22.45 -3.73 -7.03
N LYS A 55 21.35 -4.00 -6.30
CA LYS A 55 21.42 -4.45 -4.92
C LYS A 55 20.17 -5.24 -4.53
N THR A 56 20.36 -6.32 -3.81
CA THR A 56 19.35 -6.93 -2.93
C THR A 56 19.71 -6.58 -1.49
N ALA A 57 18.74 -6.07 -0.72
CA ALA A 57 18.97 -5.66 0.66
C ALA A 57 17.84 -6.16 1.57
N TYR A 58 18.15 -6.32 2.85
CA TYR A 58 17.16 -6.66 3.87
C TYR A 58 16.42 -5.42 4.34
N LEU A 59 15.14 -5.61 4.69
CA LEU A 59 14.42 -4.67 5.53
C LEU A 59 15.09 -4.59 6.91
N ASP A 60 14.87 -3.50 7.62
CA ASP A 60 15.28 -3.35 9.03
C ASP A 60 14.37 -4.20 9.92
N VAL A 61 14.59 -5.51 9.86
CA VAL A 61 13.71 -6.49 10.53
C VAL A 61 14.20 -6.69 11.94
N ASP A 62 13.48 -6.23 12.94
CA ASP A 62 13.54 -6.84 14.25
C ASP A 62 12.88 -8.22 14.15
N LYS A 63 13.69 -9.29 14.23
CA LYS A 63 13.25 -10.68 14.08
C LYS A 63 12.15 -11.13 15.05
N ASN A 64 11.79 -10.29 15.99
CA ASN A 64 10.77 -10.55 17.01
C ASN A 64 9.43 -9.85 16.72
N LEU A 65 9.30 -9.06 15.65
CA LEU A 65 8.09 -8.28 15.36
C LEU A 65 7.50 -8.64 14.00
N TYR A 66 6.31 -9.19 14.02
CA TYR A 66 5.50 -9.58 12.85
C TYR A 66 5.27 -8.43 11.85
N GLY A 67 5.31 -7.18 12.32
CA GLY A 67 5.06 -5.98 11.50
C GLY A 67 6.13 -5.64 10.47
N HIS A 68 7.22 -6.40 10.42
CA HIS A 68 8.41 -6.04 9.64
C HIS A 68 8.68 -6.95 8.45
N ILE A 69 7.78 -7.87 8.14
CA ILE A 69 8.00 -8.88 7.12
C ILE A 69 6.99 -8.78 5.99
N SER A 70 7.32 -9.42 4.87
CA SER A 70 6.56 -9.42 3.64
C SER A 70 6.35 -8.02 3.08
N PRO A 71 7.41 -7.41 2.52
CA PRO A 71 7.31 -6.12 1.87
C PRO A 71 6.41 -6.22 0.63
N GLU A 72 5.34 -5.46 0.62
CA GLU A 72 4.35 -5.45 -0.44
C GLU A 72 4.43 -4.16 -1.24
N GLU A 73 3.51 -3.24 -1.00
CA GLU A 73 3.40 -2.05 -1.81
C GLU A 73 4.48 -1.01 -1.51
N ALA A 74 5.15 -0.57 -2.58
CA ALA A 74 6.16 0.48 -2.55
C ALA A 74 5.61 1.78 -3.12
N ARG A 75 5.81 2.91 -2.43
CA ARG A 75 5.39 4.25 -2.84
C ARG A 75 6.54 5.25 -2.63
N VAL A 76 6.73 6.15 -3.59
CA VAL A 76 7.67 7.26 -3.43
C VAL A 76 7.03 8.33 -2.57
N GLY A 77 7.70 8.73 -1.50
CA GLY A 77 7.26 9.79 -0.61
C GLY A 77 7.71 11.18 -1.07
N PRO A 78 7.18 12.24 -0.45
CA PRO A 78 7.51 13.62 -0.79
C PRO A 78 8.97 14.00 -0.47
N ASP A 79 9.63 13.24 0.38
CA ASP A 79 11.04 13.38 0.75
C ASP A 79 12.00 12.58 -0.17
N GLY A 80 11.47 11.99 -1.26
CA GLY A 80 12.23 11.17 -2.20
C GLY A 80 12.59 9.78 -1.69
N ALA A 81 12.22 9.43 -0.46
CA ALA A 81 12.38 8.08 0.07
C ALA A 81 11.28 7.15 -0.48
N VAL A 82 11.54 5.85 -0.48
CA VAL A 82 10.53 4.85 -0.78
C VAL A 82 9.93 4.33 0.53
N TYR A 83 8.60 4.38 0.62
CA TYR A 83 7.85 3.82 1.73
C TYR A 83 7.28 2.48 1.29
N ILE A 84 7.65 1.44 1.99
CA ILE A 84 7.19 0.07 1.72
C ILE A 84 6.24 -0.33 2.84
N GLN A 85 5.00 -0.62 2.46
CA GLN A 85 4.07 -1.28 3.36
C GLN A 85 4.41 -2.77 3.44
N THR A 86 4.38 -3.32 4.65
CA THR A 86 4.51 -4.76 4.87
C THR A 86 3.17 -5.41 5.17
N LEU A 87 2.98 -6.66 4.78
CA LEU A 87 1.77 -7.43 5.08
C LEU A 87 1.48 -7.42 6.59
N GLY A 88 2.52 -7.52 7.42
CA GLY A 88 2.45 -7.43 8.87
C GLY A 88 2.23 -6.03 9.46
N CYS A 89 1.72 -5.06 8.67
CA CYS A 89 1.34 -3.72 9.14
C CYS A 89 2.48 -2.77 9.51
N GLY A 90 3.70 -3.01 9.03
CA GLY A 90 4.80 -2.05 9.13
C GLY A 90 4.86 -1.08 7.96
N ILE A 91 5.49 0.08 8.19
CA ILE A 91 5.98 0.97 7.15
C ILE A 91 7.50 1.06 7.27
N GLU A 92 8.16 0.52 6.26
CA GLU A 92 9.61 0.63 6.08
C GLU A 92 9.91 1.84 5.19
N ARG A 93 10.84 2.68 5.63
CA ARG A 93 11.33 3.82 4.84
C ARG A 93 12.71 3.50 4.29
N ILE A 94 12.82 3.46 2.96
CA ILE A 94 14.07 3.17 2.26
C ILE A 94 14.69 4.48 1.76
N THR A 95 15.94 4.69 2.11
CA THR A 95 16.75 5.87 1.71
C THR A 95 18.05 5.46 1.04
N ASP A 96 18.78 6.43 0.50
CA ASP A 96 20.08 6.23 -0.14
C ASP A 96 20.05 5.19 -1.28
N VAL A 97 18.93 5.11 -2.01
CA VAL A 97 18.72 4.15 -3.11
C VAL A 97 19.66 4.40 -4.30
N ASP A 98 20.25 5.58 -4.38
CA ASP A 98 21.27 5.97 -5.34
C ASP A 98 22.71 5.59 -4.94
N ARG A 99 22.88 5.08 -3.70
CA ARG A 99 24.18 4.69 -3.13
C ARG A 99 24.35 3.18 -3.07
N ASP A 100 25.59 2.74 -2.85
CA ASP A 100 25.95 1.33 -2.74
C ASP A 100 25.29 0.62 -1.54
N GLN A 101 24.89 1.38 -0.54
CA GLN A 101 24.29 0.87 0.70
C GLN A 101 22.95 1.59 0.95
N PRO A 102 21.86 1.17 0.28
CA PRO A 102 20.52 1.65 0.61
C PRO A 102 20.16 1.21 2.04
N ARG A 103 19.45 2.09 2.74
CA ARG A 103 19.09 1.85 4.14
C ARG A 103 17.58 1.69 4.28
N SER A 104 17.17 0.68 5.01
CA SER A 104 15.81 0.48 5.47
C SER A 104 15.68 0.87 6.93
N LYS A 105 14.53 1.41 7.30
CA LYS A 105 14.16 1.69 8.70
C LYS A 105 12.66 1.52 8.87
N LEU A 106 12.24 0.72 9.83
CA LEU A 106 10.86 0.71 10.29
C LEU A 106 10.54 2.05 10.94
N VAL A 107 9.57 2.78 10.39
CA VAL A 107 9.20 4.12 10.86
C VAL A 107 7.82 4.18 11.52
N TYR A 108 6.96 3.19 11.25
CA TYR A 108 5.64 3.10 11.86
C TYR A 108 5.10 1.67 11.83
N THR A 109 4.23 1.33 12.81
CA THR A 109 3.48 0.06 12.84
C THR A 109 2.01 0.36 13.11
N PHE A 110 1.14 -0.10 12.22
CA PHE A 110 -0.31 -0.02 12.40
C PHE A 110 -0.82 -1.15 13.30
N PRO A 111 -2.02 -0.99 13.88
CA PRO A 111 -2.65 -2.09 14.61
C PRO A 111 -3.03 -3.24 13.67
N GLY A 112 -2.94 -4.47 14.20
CA GLY A 112 -3.28 -5.69 13.45
C GLY A 112 -2.06 -6.43 12.94
N SER A 113 -2.32 -7.53 12.23
CA SER A 113 -1.32 -8.43 11.66
C SER A 113 -1.44 -8.56 10.15
N PHE A 114 -2.36 -7.81 9.55
CA PHE A 114 -2.57 -7.72 8.11
C PHE A 114 -3.00 -6.30 7.75
N CYS A 115 -2.28 -5.66 6.84
CA CYS A 115 -2.61 -4.34 6.31
C CYS A 115 -2.63 -4.38 4.77
N GLY A 116 -3.54 -3.60 4.19
CA GLY A 116 -3.69 -3.55 2.74
C GLY A 116 -2.82 -2.46 2.11
N VAL A 117 -3.17 -2.09 0.91
CA VAL A 117 -2.38 -1.22 0.02
C VAL A 117 -2.55 0.25 0.38
N PRO A 118 -1.45 0.99 0.63
CA PRO A 118 -1.48 2.42 0.90
C PRO A 118 -1.46 3.26 -0.39
N THR A 119 -1.87 4.51 -0.24
CA THR A 119 -1.57 5.58 -1.19
C THR A 119 -0.91 6.77 -0.49
N ILE A 120 -0.11 7.55 -1.22
CA ILE A 120 0.48 8.79 -0.72
C ILE A 120 -0.13 9.97 -1.47
N VAL A 121 -0.60 10.98 -0.73
CA VAL A 121 -1.19 12.22 -1.25
C VAL A 121 -0.50 13.39 -0.57
N GLY A 122 0.33 14.12 -1.31
CA GLY A 122 1.19 15.15 -0.72
C GLY A 122 2.10 14.54 0.36
N HIS A 123 1.95 14.98 1.60
CA HIS A 123 2.69 14.45 2.75
C HIS A 123 1.84 13.51 3.63
N TYR A 124 0.71 13.04 3.13
CA TYR A 124 -0.12 12.07 3.85
C TYR A 124 -0.01 10.67 3.24
N LEU A 125 0.30 9.69 4.07
CA LEU A 125 0.20 8.27 3.74
C LEU A 125 -1.13 7.74 4.29
N VAL A 126 -2.00 7.28 3.39
CA VAL A 126 -3.30 6.72 3.74
C VAL A 126 -3.22 5.20 3.63
N GLN A 127 -3.39 4.52 4.74
CA GLN A 127 -3.26 3.07 4.86
C GLN A 127 -4.60 2.39 5.07
N SER A 128 -4.85 1.31 4.32
CA SER A 128 -5.93 0.36 4.63
C SER A 128 -5.57 -0.50 5.84
N VAL A 129 -6.42 -0.48 6.87
CA VAL A 129 -6.21 -1.21 8.12
C VAL A 129 -7.45 -2.06 8.43
N PRO A 130 -7.47 -3.33 7.98
CA PRO A 130 -8.65 -4.19 8.05
C PRO A 130 -9.20 -4.43 9.46
N VAL A 131 -8.33 -4.56 10.46
CA VAL A 131 -8.76 -4.76 11.86
C VAL A 131 -9.60 -3.58 12.39
N MET A 132 -9.46 -2.41 11.78
CA MET A 132 -10.26 -1.22 12.10
C MET A 132 -11.47 -1.05 11.19
N HIS A 133 -11.64 -1.93 10.21
CA HIS A 133 -12.66 -1.81 9.16
C HIS A 133 -12.59 -0.47 8.40
N GLY A 134 -11.36 0.03 8.15
CA GLY A 134 -11.20 1.37 7.60
C GLY A 134 -9.76 1.77 7.28
N LEU A 135 -9.51 3.05 7.47
CA LEU A 135 -8.27 3.72 7.08
C LEU A 135 -7.62 4.45 8.25
N ILE A 136 -6.29 4.54 8.22
CA ILE A 136 -5.49 5.44 9.07
C ILE A 136 -4.66 6.35 8.15
N VAL A 137 -4.52 7.62 8.54
CA VAL A 137 -3.67 8.60 7.84
C VAL A 137 -2.49 8.95 8.72
N LEU A 138 -1.30 8.86 8.14
CA LEU A 138 -0.06 9.36 8.73
C LEU A 138 0.37 10.64 8.02
N ASP A 139 0.77 11.65 8.78
CA ASP A 139 1.60 12.74 8.30
C ASP A 139 3.05 12.25 8.24
N ILE A 140 3.62 12.22 7.04
CA ILE A 140 4.99 11.81 6.74
C ILE A 140 5.89 12.99 6.36
N SER A 141 5.53 14.23 6.74
CA SER A 141 6.39 15.42 6.56
C SER A 141 7.75 15.21 7.21
N ASN A 142 7.79 14.52 8.34
CA ASN A 142 9.02 13.94 8.90
C ASN A 142 9.00 12.42 8.68
N GLY A 143 9.58 11.97 7.56
CA GLY A 143 9.59 10.57 7.19
C GLY A 143 10.25 9.62 8.20
N ASN A 144 11.12 10.12 9.09
CA ASN A 144 11.73 9.32 10.15
C ASN A 144 10.83 9.15 11.39
N LYS A 145 9.77 9.94 11.48
CA LYS A 145 8.83 9.94 12.61
C LYS A 145 7.42 10.29 12.13
N PRO A 146 6.77 9.42 11.35
CA PRO A 146 5.38 9.61 10.94
C PRO A 146 4.46 9.79 12.16
N VAL A 147 3.43 10.61 11.98
CA VAL A 147 2.46 10.90 13.04
C VAL A 147 1.06 10.58 12.52
N GLU A 148 0.29 9.81 13.27
CA GLU A 148 -1.11 9.58 12.95
C GLU A 148 -1.92 10.87 13.15
N VAL A 149 -2.67 11.26 12.11
CA VAL A 149 -3.47 12.50 12.12
C VAL A 149 -4.97 12.24 12.03
N SER A 150 -5.38 11.14 11.43
CA SER A 150 -6.81 10.77 11.38
C SER A 150 -7.03 9.28 11.16
N ARG A 151 -8.26 8.84 11.47
CA ARG A 151 -8.77 7.49 11.16
C ARG A 151 -10.21 7.61 10.70
N LEU A 152 -10.61 6.70 9.83
CA LEU A 152 -11.99 6.58 9.38
C LEU A 152 -12.39 5.11 9.37
N LYS A 153 -13.42 4.76 10.13
CA LYS A 153 -14.13 3.48 10.00
C LYS A 153 -15.15 3.59 8.88
N LEU A 154 -15.14 2.65 7.94
CA LEU A 154 -16.01 2.65 6.78
C LEU A 154 -17.35 1.95 7.06
N ASN A 155 -17.29 0.72 7.56
CA ASN A 155 -18.45 -0.09 7.91
C ASN A 155 -18.01 -1.25 8.80
N ASP A 156 -18.89 -1.71 9.71
CA ASP A 156 -18.64 -2.91 10.50
C ASP A 156 -18.44 -4.14 9.59
N GLY A 157 -17.38 -4.88 9.85
CA GLY A 157 -17.03 -6.06 9.08
C GLY A 157 -16.39 -5.79 7.71
N PHE A 158 -16.20 -4.53 7.30
CA PHE A 158 -15.51 -4.24 6.05
C PHE A 158 -14.00 -4.51 6.17
N PHE A 159 -13.50 -5.45 5.39
CA PHE A 159 -12.09 -5.74 5.30
C PHE A 159 -11.45 -4.84 4.23
N SER A 160 -10.98 -3.66 4.63
CA SER A 160 -10.36 -2.70 3.71
C SER A 160 -9.04 -3.27 3.17
N HIS A 161 -8.82 -3.13 1.85
CA HIS A 161 -7.64 -3.72 1.22
C HIS A 161 -6.87 -2.71 0.37
N TRP A 162 -7.52 -2.07 -0.60
CA TRP A 162 -6.85 -1.19 -1.57
C TRP A 162 -7.31 0.25 -1.43
N THR A 163 -6.36 1.20 -1.60
CA THR A 163 -6.66 2.62 -1.74
C THR A 163 -6.15 3.16 -3.07
N GLY A 164 -6.94 4.00 -3.72
CA GLY A 164 -6.54 4.71 -4.94
C GLY A 164 -6.93 6.18 -4.86
N TRP A 165 -6.08 7.09 -5.34
CA TRP A 165 -6.29 8.53 -5.28
C TRP A 165 -6.73 9.10 -6.63
N ASP A 166 -7.78 9.89 -6.63
CA ASP A 166 -8.19 10.77 -7.72
C ASP A 166 -7.81 12.21 -7.41
N ALA A 167 -6.70 12.67 -7.97
CA ALA A 167 -6.25 14.04 -7.78
C ALA A 167 -7.21 15.09 -8.36
N LYS A 168 -8.04 14.73 -9.35
CA LYS A 168 -8.97 15.63 -9.99
C LYS A 168 -10.16 15.98 -9.10
N THR A 169 -10.64 15.03 -8.32
CA THR A 169 -11.82 15.23 -7.46
C THR A 169 -11.49 15.29 -5.97
N GLY A 170 -10.23 15.05 -5.57
CA GLY A 170 -9.82 15.01 -4.17
C GLY A 170 -10.41 13.81 -3.41
N ARG A 171 -10.61 12.67 -4.08
CA ARG A 171 -11.24 11.48 -3.52
C ARG A 171 -10.31 10.29 -3.50
N LEU A 172 -10.48 9.49 -2.48
CA LEU A 172 -9.93 8.15 -2.39
C LEU A 172 -11.04 7.15 -2.71
N VAL A 173 -10.74 6.16 -3.55
CA VAL A 173 -11.54 4.94 -3.61
C VAL A 173 -10.94 3.91 -2.67
N VAL A 174 -11.79 3.21 -1.94
CA VAL A 174 -11.39 2.14 -1.03
C VAL A 174 -12.15 0.87 -1.42
N THR A 175 -11.39 -0.19 -1.70
CA THR A 175 -11.93 -1.52 -1.96
C THR A 175 -11.51 -2.48 -0.85
N GLY A 176 -12.05 -3.69 -0.86
CA GLY A 176 -11.76 -4.70 0.15
C GLY A 176 -12.28 -6.08 -0.28
N ASP A 177 -12.19 -7.04 0.62
CA ASP A 177 -12.66 -8.42 0.37
C ASP A 177 -14.20 -8.53 0.45
N HIS A 178 -14.88 -7.48 -0.01
CA HIS A 178 -16.34 -7.40 -0.04
C HIS A 178 -16.82 -6.87 -1.37
N ALA A 179 -18.09 -7.15 -1.65
CA ALA A 179 -18.75 -6.68 -2.87
C ALA A 179 -19.00 -5.16 -2.90
N ARG A 180 -18.44 -4.38 -2.00
CA ARG A 180 -18.67 -2.93 -1.90
C ARG A 180 -17.38 -2.14 -1.96
N LEU A 181 -17.39 -1.03 -2.69
CA LEU A 181 -16.36 0.00 -2.61
C LEU A 181 -16.93 1.28 -2.00
N TYR A 182 -16.04 2.09 -1.45
CA TYR A 182 -16.37 3.40 -0.88
C TYR A 182 -15.58 4.51 -1.56
N LEU A 183 -16.16 5.72 -1.60
CA LEU A 183 -15.42 6.94 -1.83
C LEU A 183 -15.24 7.71 -0.52
N VAL A 184 -14.05 8.21 -0.31
CA VAL A 184 -13.64 8.97 0.87
C VAL A 184 -12.99 10.27 0.41
N LYS A 185 -13.28 11.37 1.08
CA LYS A 185 -12.61 12.66 0.86
C LYS A 185 -11.45 12.80 1.83
N LEU A 186 -10.31 13.24 1.31
CA LEU A 186 -9.15 13.62 2.12
C LEU A 186 -9.01 15.15 2.10
N ASP A 187 -9.07 15.76 3.28
CA ASP A 187 -8.67 17.15 3.45
C ASP A 187 -7.13 17.23 3.43
N GLN A 188 -6.57 17.75 2.34
CA GLN A 188 -5.13 17.83 2.14
C GLN A 188 -4.45 18.88 3.04
N SER A 189 -5.20 19.71 3.77
CA SER A 189 -4.64 20.67 4.74
C SER A 189 -4.50 20.08 6.15
N THR A 190 -5.32 19.09 6.49
CA THR A 190 -5.39 18.54 7.85
C THR A 190 -5.15 17.03 7.91
N GLY A 191 -5.21 16.33 6.78
CA GLY A 191 -5.19 14.86 6.73
C GLY A 191 -6.49 14.20 7.17
N ALA A 192 -7.55 14.98 7.44
CA ALA A 192 -8.82 14.42 7.88
C ALA A 192 -9.53 13.65 6.76
N LEU A 193 -10.07 12.49 7.12
CA LEU A 193 -10.88 11.66 6.22
C LEU A 193 -12.37 11.81 6.54
N THR A 194 -13.18 11.89 5.49
CA THR A 194 -14.65 11.86 5.62
C THR A 194 -15.26 10.97 4.54
N MET A 195 -16.31 10.23 4.89
CA MET A 195 -17.08 9.45 3.91
C MET A 195 -17.72 10.39 2.88
N ASP A 196 -17.59 10.08 1.60
CA ASP A 196 -18.33 10.78 0.55
C ASP A 196 -19.76 10.22 0.44
N ASN A 197 -20.66 10.74 1.28
CA ASN A 197 -22.06 10.32 1.30
C ASN A 197 -22.85 10.70 0.05
N ALA A 198 -22.32 11.58 -0.81
CA ALA A 198 -22.95 11.87 -2.11
C ALA A 198 -22.79 10.70 -3.10
N PHE A 199 -21.81 9.82 -2.84
CA PHE A 199 -21.64 8.58 -3.58
C PHE A 199 -22.30 7.43 -2.83
N HIS A 200 -23.51 7.06 -3.24
CA HIS A 200 -24.32 6.03 -2.58
C HIS A 200 -25.03 5.15 -3.61
N ASP A 201 -25.46 3.98 -3.20
CA ASP A 201 -26.29 3.08 -3.99
C ASP A 201 -27.76 3.55 -4.06
N ALA A 202 -28.58 2.82 -4.79
CA ALA A 202 -30.01 3.14 -4.97
C ALA A 202 -30.83 3.13 -3.66
N ASN A 203 -30.29 2.49 -2.60
CA ASN A 203 -30.92 2.42 -1.29
C ASN A 203 -30.39 3.51 -0.32
N GLY A 204 -29.59 4.45 -0.82
CA GLY A 204 -28.99 5.52 -0.04
C GLY A 204 -27.83 5.08 0.85
N LYS A 205 -27.31 3.84 0.74
CA LYS A 205 -26.14 3.38 1.49
C LYS A 205 -24.86 3.89 0.83
N PRO A 206 -23.91 4.45 1.60
CA PRO A 206 -22.64 4.91 1.05
C PRO A 206 -21.90 3.83 0.24
N GLY A 207 -21.24 4.26 -0.85
CA GLY A 207 -20.49 3.39 -1.72
C GLY A 207 -21.32 2.75 -2.82
N PHE A 208 -20.69 1.83 -3.55
CA PHE A 208 -21.32 1.08 -4.63
C PHE A 208 -21.24 -0.42 -4.35
N ASP A 209 -22.37 -1.11 -4.49
CA ASP A 209 -22.52 -2.53 -4.19
C ASP A 209 -22.48 -3.36 -5.48
N PHE A 210 -21.59 -4.32 -5.56
CA PHE A 210 -21.43 -5.27 -6.67
C PHE A 210 -22.10 -6.63 -6.39
N ALA A 211 -22.82 -6.76 -5.27
CA ALA A 211 -23.51 -8.01 -4.96
C ALA A 211 -24.69 -8.23 -5.90
N ASN A 212 -24.88 -9.47 -6.35
CA ASN A 212 -26.02 -9.91 -7.13
C ASN A 212 -26.30 -9.05 -8.39
N ARG A 213 -25.25 -8.62 -9.07
CA ARG A 213 -25.36 -7.79 -10.28
C ARG A 213 -25.67 -8.62 -11.53
N LYS A 214 -26.44 -8.02 -12.43
CA LYS A 214 -26.53 -8.44 -13.82
C LYS A 214 -25.55 -7.59 -14.63
N TRP A 215 -24.55 -8.21 -15.18
CA TRP A 215 -23.49 -7.56 -15.94
C TRP A 215 -23.85 -7.40 -17.41
N PRO A 216 -23.35 -6.38 -18.11
CA PRO A 216 -23.71 -6.12 -19.51
C PRO A 216 -23.50 -7.30 -20.46
N GLN A 217 -22.53 -8.17 -20.17
CA GLN A 217 -22.18 -9.36 -20.95
C GLN A 217 -23.10 -10.56 -20.67
N GLY A 218 -24.16 -10.36 -19.87
CA GLY A 218 -25.13 -11.42 -19.54
C GLY A 218 -24.76 -12.28 -18.32
N TRP A 219 -23.56 -12.13 -17.75
CA TRP A 219 -23.23 -12.80 -16.50
C TRP A 219 -24.01 -12.19 -15.32
N THR A 220 -24.39 -13.02 -14.37
CA THR A 220 -25.04 -12.61 -13.12
C THR A 220 -24.23 -13.13 -11.94
N GLY A 221 -24.03 -12.30 -10.93
CA GLY A 221 -23.29 -12.70 -9.73
C GLY A 221 -22.74 -11.54 -8.94
N THR A 222 -21.95 -11.87 -7.94
CA THR A 222 -21.29 -10.92 -7.04
C THR A 222 -19.86 -10.67 -7.50
N GLY A 223 -19.52 -9.41 -7.76
CA GLY A 223 -18.13 -9.00 -8.00
C GLY A 223 -17.48 -8.55 -6.68
N GLN A 224 -16.17 -8.80 -6.55
CA GLN A 224 -15.35 -8.26 -5.48
C GLN A 224 -14.29 -7.32 -6.10
N PRO A 225 -14.43 -6.00 -5.96
CA PRO A 225 -13.44 -5.07 -6.46
C PRO A 225 -12.16 -5.19 -5.62
N HIS A 226 -11.05 -5.59 -6.26
CA HIS A 226 -9.76 -5.76 -5.58
C HIS A 226 -8.94 -4.47 -5.63
N GLY A 227 -8.54 -4.04 -6.83
CA GLY A 227 -7.81 -2.80 -7.06
C GLY A 227 -8.59 -1.82 -7.92
N VAL A 228 -8.33 -0.54 -7.78
CA VAL A 228 -8.95 0.53 -8.56
C VAL A 228 -7.92 1.56 -8.98
N VAL A 229 -8.03 2.01 -10.23
CA VAL A 229 -7.30 3.15 -10.77
C VAL A 229 -8.28 4.11 -11.43
N PHE A 230 -7.98 5.40 -11.36
CA PHE A 230 -8.77 6.42 -12.07
C PHE A 230 -8.18 6.64 -13.46
N SER A 231 -9.05 6.73 -14.47
CA SER A 231 -8.62 7.18 -15.81
C SER A 231 -8.28 8.67 -15.78
N ARG A 232 -7.21 9.04 -16.46
CA ARG A 232 -6.80 10.44 -16.65
C ARG A 232 -7.53 11.08 -17.83
#